data_8d3bdf1f53acadf2e474585f9025ea8b
#
_entry.id   8d3bdf1f53acadf2e474585f9025ea8b
#
_cell.length_a   1.000
_cell.length_b   1.000
_cell.length_c   1.000
_cell.angle_alpha   90.00
_cell.angle_beta   90.00
_cell.angle_gamma   90.00
#
_symmetry.space_group_name_H-M   'P 1'
#
loop_
_entity.id
_entity.type
_entity.pdbx_description
1 polymer ?
#
loop_
_entity_poly.entity_id
_entity_poly.type
_entity_poly.pdbx_seq_one_letter_code
_entity_poly.pdbx_strand_id
1 'polypeptide(L)'
;MKFLFISPRFSGGIGGHAAMLAEKLSQNGHYVKKLETTHLPIKNLKNPSFAVLSSLKSMIDRDSYDIVHAFNIPSAYAMKYAKGKKKVLSVHGVFGDQIDSLHSKSVSSLAKSAESQVLQWPDKLTTDSKATQKLYKEKSNIDFEYLPSPLDTRMFENIGSIEKIENQVAYVGRDSYEKGIDILKDAESEINGNVVYCTDRSWEDAMRIIKSSSVVVVPSRMESLPTTVKEAFFLNIPVIGTDVGGIPELITSGETGILVPPENPNKLAQAINELLSDKVKADTLAANGNIFVKNNMTWDIIFPKYIQFYENLLND
;
A
#
# COMPACT_ATOMS: atom_id res chain seq x y z
N MET A 1 -26.28 -0.67 -1.24
CA MET A 1 -25.73 -1.09 0.06
C MET A 1 -25.42 0.13 0.92
N LYS A 2 -25.49 0.00 2.25
CA LYS A 2 -25.12 1.04 3.22
C LYS A 2 -23.83 0.59 3.94
N PHE A 3 -22.77 1.40 3.84
CA PHE A 3 -21.44 1.10 4.37
C PHE A 3 -21.05 2.02 5.52
N LEU A 4 -20.30 1.49 6.49
CA LEU A 4 -19.48 2.24 7.42
C LEU A 4 -18.00 1.90 7.16
N PHE A 5 -17.21 2.90 6.77
CA PHE A 5 -15.77 2.78 6.60
C PHE A 5 -15.05 3.35 7.81
N ILE A 6 -14.08 2.60 8.34
CA ILE A 6 -13.31 2.97 9.54
C ILE A 6 -11.83 2.99 9.21
N SER A 7 -11.21 4.17 9.31
CA SER A 7 -9.77 4.36 9.12
C SER A 7 -9.27 5.50 9.99
N PRO A 8 -8.01 5.45 10.48
CA PRO A 8 -7.43 6.56 11.25
C PRO A 8 -7.40 7.88 10.49
N ARG A 9 -7.32 7.81 9.18
CA ARG A 9 -7.40 8.96 8.26
C ARG A 9 -7.86 8.46 6.89
N PHE A 10 -8.43 9.33 6.08
CA PHE A 10 -8.83 9.05 4.71
C PHE A 10 -7.93 9.78 3.72
N SER A 11 -6.61 9.66 3.92
CA SER A 11 -5.58 10.26 3.04
C SER A 11 -4.30 9.43 3.08
N GLY A 12 -3.56 9.42 1.99
CA GLY A 12 -2.28 8.71 1.83
C GLY A 12 -2.38 7.19 2.05
N GLY A 13 -1.61 6.40 1.36
CA GLY A 13 -1.55 4.93 1.52
C GLY A 13 -2.92 4.26 1.70
N ILE A 14 -3.07 3.48 2.77
CA ILE A 14 -4.31 2.74 3.09
C ILE A 14 -5.52 3.68 3.27
N GLY A 15 -5.33 4.83 3.92
CA GLY A 15 -6.40 5.80 4.11
C GLY A 15 -6.87 6.43 2.81
N GLY A 16 -5.96 6.73 1.90
CA GLY A 16 -6.28 7.20 0.55
C GLY A 16 -7.05 6.14 -0.25
N HIS A 17 -6.63 4.88 -0.15
CA HIS A 17 -7.37 3.76 -0.75
C HIS A 17 -8.81 3.66 -0.20
N ALA A 18 -8.99 3.73 1.12
CA ALA A 18 -10.30 3.71 1.75
C ALA A 18 -11.18 4.91 1.31
N ALA A 19 -10.57 6.10 1.17
CA ALA A 19 -11.26 7.30 0.68
C ALA A 19 -11.76 7.12 -0.75
N MET A 20 -10.91 6.60 -1.63
CA MET A 20 -11.23 6.39 -3.03
C MET A 20 -12.29 5.31 -3.23
N LEU A 21 -12.18 4.20 -2.50
CA LEU A 21 -13.20 3.14 -2.53
C LEU A 21 -14.56 3.69 -2.07
N ALA A 22 -14.58 4.52 -1.02
CA ALA A 22 -15.81 5.18 -0.56
C ALA A 22 -16.41 6.11 -1.63
N GLU A 23 -15.57 6.86 -2.33
CA GLU A 23 -16.01 7.72 -3.43
C GLU A 23 -16.60 6.90 -4.59
N LYS A 24 -15.91 5.86 -5.04
CA LYS A 24 -16.37 4.97 -6.11
C LYS A 24 -17.69 4.28 -5.76
N LEU A 25 -17.84 3.81 -4.52
CA LEU A 25 -19.10 3.25 -4.03
C LEU A 25 -20.22 4.28 -4.07
N SER A 26 -19.96 5.52 -3.62
CA SER A 26 -20.95 6.61 -3.63
C SER A 26 -21.38 6.99 -5.04
N GLN A 27 -20.42 7.07 -5.98
CA GLN A 27 -20.69 7.32 -7.40
C GLN A 27 -21.55 6.22 -8.05
N ASN A 28 -21.51 5.00 -7.50
CA ASN A 28 -22.29 3.86 -7.95
C ASN A 28 -23.58 3.64 -7.12
N GLY A 29 -24.10 4.69 -6.48
CA GLY A 29 -25.38 4.69 -5.81
C GLY A 29 -25.42 4.03 -4.43
N HIS A 30 -24.27 3.75 -3.82
CA HIS A 30 -24.19 3.23 -2.46
C HIS A 30 -24.00 4.35 -1.44
N TYR A 31 -24.53 4.17 -0.24
CA TYR A 31 -24.31 5.11 0.86
C TYR A 31 -23.04 4.71 1.64
N VAL A 32 -22.10 5.62 1.82
CA VAL A 32 -20.87 5.37 2.59
C VAL A 32 -20.68 6.45 3.66
N LYS A 33 -20.73 6.03 4.92
CA LYS A 33 -20.33 6.88 6.06
C LYS A 33 -18.87 6.59 6.41
N LYS A 34 -18.07 7.64 6.54
CA LYS A 34 -16.69 7.55 7.01
C LYS A 34 -16.64 7.84 8.51
N LEU A 35 -16.09 6.94 9.31
CA LEU A 35 -15.82 7.18 10.71
C LEU A 35 -14.40 7.71 10.83
N GLU A 36 -14.30 9.02 10.97
CA GLU A 36 -13.07 9.75 11.26
C GLU A 36 -13.02 10.09 12.75
N THR A 37 -11.86 9.95 13.34
CA THR A 37 -11.65 10.27 14.75
C THR A 37 -10.24 10.80 14.92
N THR A 38 -10.11 11.89 15.67
CA THR A 38 -8.80 12.41 16.08
C THR A 38 -8.09 11.37 16.95
N HIS A 39 -6.77 11.40 16.91
CA HIS A 39 -5.91 10.61 17.78
C HIS A 39 -4.97 11.55 18.55
N LEU A 40 -4.45 11.10 19.67
CA LEU A 40 -3.46 11.87 20.41
C LEU A 40 -2.16 11.95 19.59
N PRO A 41 -1.59 13.14 19.36
CA PRO A 41 -0.39 13.32 18.53
C PRO A 41 0.91 12.92 19.28
N ILE A 42 0.81 11.94 20.18
CA ILE A 42 1.94 11.44 20.98
C ILE A 42 2.47 10.17 20.31
N LYS A 43 3.80 10.11 20.12
CA LYS A 43 4.49 8.93 19.58
C LYS A 43 4.08 7.69 20.39
N ASN A 44 3.77 6.59 19.73
CA ASN A 44 3.30 5.32 20.28
C ASN A 44 1.86 5.31 20.87
N LEU A 45 1.20 6.45 21.06
CA LEU A 45 -0.20 6.52 21.51
C LEU A 45 -1.20 6.80 20.38
N LYS A 46 -0.74 7.07 19.16
CA LYS A 46 -1.63 7.34 18.00
C LYS A 46 -2.63 6.21 17.76
N ASN A 47 -2.13 4.99 17.57
CA ASN A 47 -2.98 3.83 17.28
C ASN A 47 -3.85 3.40 18.47
N PRO A 48 -3.34 3.29 19.72
CA PRO A 48 -4.17 3.00 20.87
C PRO A 48 -5.25 4.04 21.14
N SER A 49 -4.93 5.34 21.10
CA SER A 49 -5.92 6.40 21.31
C SER A 49 -7.00 6.42 20.22
N PHE A 50 -6.60 6.20 18.95
CA PHE A 50 -7.56 6.04 17.87
C PHE A 50 -8.48 4.85 18.10
N ALA A 51 -7.95 3.67 18.48
CA ALA A 51 -8.76 2.49 18.75
C ALA A 51 -9.82 2.75 19.84
N VAL A 52 -9.45 3.43 20.93
CA VAL A 52 -10.39 3.77 22.01
C VAL A 52 -11.44 4.78 21.55
N LEU A 53 -11.00 5.93 21.01
CA LEU A 53 -11.91 7.02 20.62
C LEU A 53 -12.86 6.62 19.49
N SER A 54 -12.38 5.87 18.51
CA SER A 54 -13.22 5.36 17.43
C SER A 54 -14.21 4.29 17.90
N SER A 55 -13.84 3.48 18.89
CA SER A 55 -14.76 2.50 19.51
C SER A 55 -15.89 3.19 20.24
N LEU A 56 -15.60 4.22 21.05
CA LEU A 56 -16.63 5.01 21.71
C LEU A 56 -17.58 5.66 20.70
N LYS A 57 -17.03 6.22 19.61
CA LYS A 57 -17.83 6.81 18.53
C LYS A 57 -18.73 5.78 17.85
N SER A 58 -18.21 4.55 17.63
CA SER A 58 -19.02 3.45 17.08
C SER A 58 -20.12 2.98 18.01
N MET A 59 -19.91 2.98 19.34
CA MET A 59 -20.93 2.56 20.31
C MET A 59 -22.12 3.51 20.36
N ILE A 60 -21.89 4.81 20.18
CA ILE A 60 -22.95 5.82 20.18
C ILE A 60 -23.63 6.01 18.82
N ASP A 61 -23.05 5.45 17.76
CA ASP A 61 -23.66 5.48 16.42
C ASP A 61 -24.94 4.63 16.41
N ARG A 62 -26.06 5.27 16.11
CA ARG A 62 -27.38 4.62 16.05
C ARG A 62 -27.70 3.98 14.72
N ASP A 63 -26.95 4.34 13.69
CA ASP A 63 -27.12 3.81 12.35
C ASP A 63 -26.80 2.30 12.30
N SER A 64 -27.45 1.61 11.36
CA SER A 64 -27.15 0.24 10.99
C SER A 64 -26.70 0.19 9.54
N TYR A 65 -25.70 -0.66 9.27
CA TYR A 65 -25.05 -0.78 7.97
C TYR A 65 -25.21 -2.19 7.41
N ASP A 66 -25.18 -2.30 6.08
CA ASP A 66 -25.06 -3.64 5.46
C ASP A 66 -23.65 -4.18 5.69
N ILE A 67 -22.63 -3.32 5.50
CA ILE A 67 -21.21 -3.69 5.67
C ILE A 67 -20.50 -2.63 6.52
N VAL A 68 -19.73 -3.11 7.51
CA VAL A 68 -18.75 -2.31 8.26
C VAL A 68 -17.35 -2.75 7.83
N HIS A 69 -16.60 -1.87 7.19
CA HIS A 69 -15.26 -2.17 6.69
C HIS A 69 -14.19 -1.35 7.42
N ALA A 70 -13.30 -2.03 8.12
CA ALA A 70 -12.14 -1.46 8.81
C ALA A 70 -10.86 -1.68 7.97
N PHE A 71 -10.00 -0.64 7.85
CA PHE A 71 -8.86 -0.63 6.94
C PHE A 71 -7.49 -0.74 7.65
N ASN A 72 -7.43 -1.28 8.83
CA ASN A 72 -6.22 -1.68 9.54
C ASN A 72 -6.58 -2.28 10.90
N ILE A 73 -5.60 -2.88 11.59
CA ILE A 73 -5.77 -3.49 12.90
C ILE A 73 -6.36 -2.53 13.96
N PRO A 74 -5.88 -1.26 14.10
CA PRO A 74 -6.49 -0.32 15.05
C PRO A 74 -7.97 0.00 14.78
N SER A 75 -8.40 -0.01 13.52
CA SER A 75 -9.80 0.26 13.14
C SER A 75 -10.75 -0.88 13.49
N ALA A 76 -10.24 -2.09 13.65
CA ALA A 76 -11.05 -3.25 13.98
C ALA A 76 -11.72 -3.16 15.36
N TYR A 77 -11.12 -2.42 16.29
CA TYR A 77 -11.73 -2.17 17.60
C TYR A 77 -13.05 -1.41 17.46
N ALA A 78 -13.11 -0.37 16.64
CA ALA A 78 -14.34 0.34 16.33
C ALA A 78 -15.34 -0.52 15.54
N MET A 79 -14.85 -1.31 14.58
CA MET A 79 -15.67 -2.27 13.81
C MET A 79 -16.41 -3.25 14.73
N LYS A 80 -15.76 -3.70 15.81
CA LYS A 80 -16.34 -4.65 16.77
C LYS A 80 -17.67 -4.15 17.34
N TYR A 81 -17.76 -2.84 17.62
CA TYR A 81 -18.93 -2.21 18.27
C TYR A 81 -19.91 -1.60 17.26
N ALA A 82 -19.54 -1.42 16.01
CA ALA A 82 -20.42 -0.89 14.99
C ALA A 82 -21.55 -1.89 14.64
N LYS A 83 -22.75 -1.36 14.38
CA LYS A 83 -23.92 -2.16 13.98
C LYS A 83 -23.88 -2.41 12.47
N GLY A 84 -23.58 -3.62 12.06
CA GLY A 84 -23.56 -4.04 10.65
C GLY A 84 -23.94 -5.50 10.49
N LYS A 85 -24.53 -5.84 9.34
CA LYS A 85 -24.88 -7.22 9.00
C LYS A 85 -23.61 -8.07 8.83
N LYS A 86 -22.61 -7.51 8.14
CA LYS A 86 -21.32 -8.13 7.89
C LYS A 86 -20.16 -7.18 8.22
N LYS A 87 -19.07 -7.73 8.69
CA LYS A 87 -17.86 -7.00 9.11
C LYS A 87 -16.67 -7.46 8.29
N VAL A 88 -15.93 -6.52 7.73
CA VAL A 88 -14.74 -6.75 6.91
C VAL A 88 -13.54 -6.04 7.55
N LEU A 89 -12.41 -6.70 7.60
CA LEU A 89 -11.14 -6.09 8.00
C LEU A 89 -10.10 -6.27 6.89
N SER A 90 -9.62 -5.16 6.35
CA SER A 90 -8.46 -5.14 5.45
C SER A 90 -7.16 -5.02 6.24
N VAL A 91 -6.22 -5.91 5.95
CA VAL A 91 -4.87 -5.92 6.54
C VAL A 91 -3.84 -5.79 5.42
N HIS A 92 -3.01 -4.76 5.52
CA HIS A 92 -2.00 -4.42 4.53
C HIS A 92 -0.60 -4.70 5.10
N GLY A 93 -0.07 -5.88 4.82
CA GLY A 93 1.18 -6.38 5.38
C GLY A 93 0.99 -7.09 6.74
N VAL A 94 2.06 -7.68 7.25
CA VAL A 94 2.03 -8.41 8.52
C VAL A 94 2.35 -7.43 9.66
N PHE A 95 1.34 -7.07 10.40
CA PHE A 95 1.44 -6.05 11.46
C PHE A 95 2.45 -6.46 12.56
N GLY A 96 2.41 -7.72 12.99
CA GLY A 96 3.34 -8.24 13.99
C GLY A 96 4.80 -8.17 13.56
N ASP A 97 5.11 -8.53 12.32
CA ASP A 97 6.49 -8.49 11.79
C ASP A 97 6.98 -7.04 11.59
N GLN A 98 6.07 -6.12 11.23
CA GLN A 98 6.39 -4.69 11.15
C GLN A 98 6.74 -4.10 12.53
N ILE A 99 6.10 -4.57 13.61
CA ILE A 99 6.41 -4.13 14.96
C ILE A 99 7.70 -4.77 15.48
N ASP A 100 8.00 -6.02 15.13
CA ASP A 100 9.25 -6.70 15.50
C ASP A 100 10.49 -5.92 15.04
N SER A 101 10.41 -5.31 13.86
CA SER A 101 11.52 -4.53 13.31
C SER A 101 11.72 -3.15 13.97
N LEU A 102 10.71 -2.64 14.70
CA LEU A 102 10.68 -1.26 15.18
C LEU A 102 10.65 -1.14 16.72
N HIS A 103 10.37 -2.22 17.46
CA HIS A 103 10.11 -2.17 18.90
C HIS A 103 10.75 -3.33 19.67
N SER A 104 10.76 -3.20 21.03
CA SER A 104 11.25 -4.24 21.92
C SER A 104 10.41 -5.52 21.87
N LYS A 105 11.00 -6.67 22.18
CA LYS A 105 10.34 -8.00 22.17
C LYS A 105 9.04 -8.07 22.97
N SER A 106 8.92 -7.32 24.07
CA SER A 106 7.70 -7.27 24.91
C SER A 106 6.55 -6.54 24.22
N VAL A 107 6.82 -5.42 23.55
CA VAL A 107 5.82 -4.65 22.78
C VAL A 107 5.36 -5.46 21.56
N SER A 108 6.28 -6.13 20.91
CA SER A 108 6.02 -7.00 19.76
C SER A 108 5.12 -8.19 20.14
N SER A 109 5.39 -8.86 21.26
CA SER A 109 4.54 -9.97 21.75
C SER A 109 3.10 -9.54 22.05
N LEU A 110 2.93 -8.36 22.66
CA LEU A 110 1.59 -7.80 22.92
C LEU A 110 0.87 -7.44 21.61
N ALA A 111 1.58 -6.89 20.65
CA ALA A 111 1.02 -6.54 19.35
C ALA A 111 0.59 -7.77 18.56
N LYS A 112 1.37 -8.85 18.55
CA LYS A 112 1.02 -10.13 17.93
C LYS A 112 -0.20 -10.79 18.59
N SER A 113 -0.29 -10.73 19.92
CA SER A 113 -1.46 -11.23 20.66
C SER A 113 -2.71 -10.42 20.31
N ALA A 114 -2.61 -9.09 20.29
CA ALA A 114 -3.70 -8.21 19.91
C ALA A 114 -4.14 -8.43 18.45
N GLU A 115 -3.19 -8.59 17.52
CA GLU A 115 -3.47 -8.92 16.13
C GLU A 115 -4.21 -10.24 16.00
N SER A 116 -3.71 -11.32 16.60
CA SER A 116 -4.34 -12.64 16.58
C SER A 116 -5.79 -12.62 17.10
N GLN A 117 -6.06 -11.82 18.14
CA GLN A 117 -7.42 -11.65 18.66
C GLN A 117 -8.32 -10.87 17.70
N VAL A 118 -7.80 -9.78 17.12
CA VAL A 118 -8.55 -8.88 16.24
C VAL A 118 -8.95 -9.56 14.94
N LEU A 119 -8.10 -10.43 14.40
CA LEU A 119 -8.36 -11.19 13.18
C LEU A 119 -9.55 -12.17 13.28
N GLN A 120 -10.03 -12.44 14.48
CA GLN A 120 -11.19 -13.33 14.70
C GLN A 120 -12.54 -12.58 14.76
N TRP A 121 -12.54 -11.24 14.72
CA TRP A 121 -13.78 -10.45 14.87
C TRP A 121 -14.56 -10.20 13.58
N PRO A 122 -13.94 -10.07 12.39
CA PRO A 122 -14.67 -9.85 11.15
C PRO A 122 -15.26 -11.14 10.58
N ASP A 123 -16.30 -11.02 9.77
CA ASP A 123 -16.85 -12.11 8.98
C ASP A 123 -15.91 -12.48 7.83
N LYS A 124 -15.19 -11.50 7.27
CA LYS A 124 -14.17 -11.71 6.23
C LYS A 124 -12.94 -10.80 6.45
N LEU A 125 -11.78 -11.39 6.17
CA LEU A 125 -10.50 -10.71 6.12
C LEU A 125 -10.09 -10.47 4.68
N THR A 126 -9.55 -9.29 4.37
CA THR A 126 -9.03 -8.96 3.05
C THR A 126 -7.60 -8.44 3.13
N THR A 127 -6.84 -8.66 2.09
CA THR A 127 -5.50 -8.11 1.92
C THR A 127 -5.26 -7.69 0.48
N ASP A 128 -4.39 -6.71 0.26
CA ASP A 128 -4.01 -6.25 -1.07
C ASP A 128 -2.82 -6.99 -1.68
N SER A 129 -2.21 -7.95 -0.96
CA SER A 129 -1.05 -8.71 -1.39
C SER A 129 -1.25 -10.22 -1.26
N LYS A 130 -0.93 -10.95 -2.31
CA LYS A 130 -0.91 -12.42 -2.31
C LYS A 130 0.19 -12.96 -1.40
N ALA A 131 1.32 -12.24 -1.29
CA ALA A 131 2.38 -12.59 -0.35
C ALA A 131 1.88 -12.54 1.10
N THR A 132 1.14 -11.49 1.45
CA THR A 132 0.49 -11.37 2.78
C THR A 132 -0.55 -12.47 2.98
N GLN A 133 -1.40 -12.75 1.99
CA GLN A 133 -2.39 -13.83 2.03
C GLN A 133 -1.72 -15.18 2.33
N LYS A 134 -0.67 -15.51 1.56
CA LYS A 134 0.10 -16.75 1.73
C LYS A 134 0.72 -16.85 3.12
N LEU A 135 1.33 -15.76 3.59
CA LEU A 135 2.03 -15.73 4.88
C LEU A 135 1.08 -15.99 6.05
N TYR A 136 -0.12 -15.38 6.08
CA TYR A 136 -1.11 -15.66 7.12
C TYR A 136 -1.68 -17.08 7.03
N LYS A 137 -1.86 -17.59 5.81
CA LYS A 137 -2.28 -19.00 5.62
C LYS A 137 -1.26 -19.96 6.18
N GLU A 138 0.04 -19.75 5.90
CA GLU A 138 1.13 -20.64 6.37
C GLU A 138 1.40 -20.52 7.87
N LYS A 139 1.44 -19.27 8.41
CA LYS A 139 1.79 -19.04 9.83
C LYS A 139 0.63 -19.31 10.80
N SER A 140 -0.60 -19.05 10.40
CA SER A 140 -1.74 -19.00 11.33
C SER A 140 -2.97 -19.75 10.83
N ASN A 141 -2.90 -20.37 9.64
CA ASN A 141 -4.03 -21.01 8.95
C ASN A 141 -5.26 -20.09 8.81
N ILE A 142 -5.03 -18.79 8.64
CA ILE A 142 -6.07 -17.77 8.43
C ILE A 142 -6.19 -17.48 6.94
N ASP A 143 -7.43 -17.50 6.44
CA ASP A 143 -7.74 -17.20 5.04
C ASP A 143 -8.09 -15.72 4.87
N PHE A 144 -7.46 -15.10 3.88
CA PHE A 144 -7.74 -13.74 3.43
C PHE A 144 -8.28 -13.75 2.01
N GLU A 145 -9.25 -12.90 1.72
CA GLU A 145 -9.64 -12.60 0.34
C GLU A 145 -8.64 -11.61 -0.26
N TYR A 146 -8.20 -11.86 -1.48
CA TYR A 146 -7.27 -10.98 -2.20
C TYR A 146 -8.04 -9.87 -2.92
N LEU A 147 -7.90 -8.65 -2.44
CA LEU A 147 -8.49 -7.44 -3.02
C LEU A 147 -7.38 -6.38 -3.16
N PRO A 148 -6.68 -6.32 -4.29
CA PRO A 148 -5.56 -5.40 -4.47
C PRO A 148 -6.00 -3.95 -4.43
N SER A 149 -5.13 -3.09 -3.89
CA SER A 149 -5.35 -1.64 -3.88
C SER A 149 -5.05 -1.07 -5.28
N PRO A 150 -6.04 -0.53 -6.02
CA PRO A 150 -5.82 0.01 -7.36
C PRO A 150 -5.19 1.39 -7.34
N LEU A 151 -4.63 1.80 -8.49
CA LEU A 151 -4.15 3.14 -8.74
C LEU A 151 -5.30 4.05 -9.19
N ASP A 152 -5.37 5.27 -8.65
CA ASP A 152 -6.28 6.30 -9.18
C ASP A 152 -5.59 7.08 -10.30
N THR A 153 -5.92 6.73 -11.53
CA THR A 153 -5.32 7.34 -12.73
C THR A 153 -5.70 8.79 -12.94
N ARG A 154 -6.84 9.25 -12.39
CA ARG A 154 -7.31 10.64 -12.50
C ARG A 154 -6.37 11.63 -11.81
N MET A 155 -5.68 11.19 -10.75
CA MET A 155 -4.70 12.02 -10.04
C MET A 155 -3.56 12.50 -10.96
N PHE A 156 -3.27 11.78 -12.04
CA PHE A 156 -2.16 12.08 -12.95
C PHE A 156 -2.54 13.08 -14.06
N GLU A 157 -3.81 13.41 -14.24
CA GLU A 157 -4.29 14.32 -15.30
C GLU A 157 -3.63 15.70 -15.22
N ASN A 158 -3.32 16.15 -14.01
CA ASN A 158 -2.70 17.46 -13.75
C ASN A 158 -1.17 17.45 -13.72
N ILE A 159 -0.55 16.27 -13.91
CA ILE A 159 0.91 16.15 -13.93
C ILE A 159 1.50 16.55 -15.28
N GLY A 160 1.25 17.66 -15.83
CA GLY A 160 1.75 18.20 -17.10
C GLY A 160 2.98 17.54 -17.76
N SER A 161 3.47 18.07 -18.86
CA SER A 161 4.73 17.62 -19.46
C SER A 161 5.90 18.00 -18.53
N ILE A 162 6.84 17.09 -18.29
CA ILE A 162 8.03 17.31 -17.45
C ILE A 162 9.24 16.86 -18.25
N GLU A 163 10.25 17.70 -18.30
CA GLU A 163 11.51 17.38 -18.97
C GLU A 163 12.24 16.26 -18.21
N LYS A 164 12.79 15.31 -18.94
CA LYS A 164 13.60 14.24 -18.41
C LYS A 164 14.95 14.77 -17.97
N ILE A 165 15.39 14.35 -16.79
CA ILE A 165 16.74 14.59 -16.27
C ILE A 165 17.54 13.33 -16.51
N GLU A 166 18.55 13.43 -17.35
CA GLU A 166 19.38 12.29 -17.72
C GLU A 166 20.10 11.71 -16.50
N ASN A 167 20.10 10.38 -16.41
CA ASN A 167 20.71 9.60 -15.32
C ASN A 167 20.18 9.96 -13.92
N GLN A 168 18.98 10.58 -13.80
CA GLN A 168 18.35 10.77 -12.51
C GLN A 168 17.74 9.46 -12.03
N VAL A 169 18.08 9.07 -10.80
CA VAL A 169 17.57 7.91 -10.07
C VAL A 169 16.68 8.41 -8.94
N ALA A 170 15.40 8.06 -8.93
CA ALA A 170 14.49 8.51 -7.90
C ALA A 170 14.19 7.45 -6.84
N TYR A 171 14.31 7.83 -5.59
CA TYR A 171 13.68 7.18 -4.46
C TYR A 171 12.48 8.02 -4.00
N VAL A 172 11.31 7.39 -3.90
CA VAL A 172 10.09 8.03 -3.41
C VAL A 172 9.48 7.19 -2.30
N GLY A 173 9.49 7.71 -1.09
CA GLY A 173 8.97 7.00 0.08
C GLY A 173 9.37 7.65 1.40
N ARG A 174 8.88 7.11 2.51
CA ARG A 174 9.27 7.57 3.85
C ARG A 174 10.74 7.22 4.13
N ASP A 175 11.41 8.07 4.91
CA ASP A 175 12.70 7.69 5.51
C ASP A 175 12.42 6.78 6.72
N SER A 176 12.45 5.48 6.47
CA SER A 176 12.16 4.47 7.49
C SER A 176 12.84 3.14 7.16
N TYR A 177 13.13 2.35 8.19
CA TYR A 177 13.85 1.08 8.06
C TYR A 177 13.22 0.13 7.04
N GLU A 178 11.89 -0.01 7.08
CA GLU A 178 11.16 -0.91 6.18
C GLU A 178 11.26 -0.50 4.71
N LYS A 179 11.54 0.78 4.42
CA LYS A 179 11.67 1.31 3.05
C LYS A 179 13.08 1.20 2.47
N GLY A 180 14.07 0.85 3.30
CA GLY A 180 15.43 0.52 2.84
C GLY A 180 16.19 1.68 2.18
N ILE A 181 15.88 2.94 2.55
CA ILE A 181 16.57 4.12 1.99
C ILE A 181 18.08 4.09 2.26
N ASP A 182 18.49 3.50 3.38
CA ASP A 182 19.89 3.28 3.77
C ASP A 182 20.59 2.34 2.80
N ILE A 183 19.93 1.29 2.30
CA ILE A 183 20.50 0.38 1.28
C ILE A 183 20.83 1.14 0.00
N LEU A 184 19.98 2.08 -0.41
CA LEU A 184 20.24 2.91 -1.59
C LEU A 184 21.38 3.90 -1.33
N LYS A 185 21.44 4.50 -0.13
CA LYS A 185 22.56 5.37 0.28
C LYS A 185 23.91 4.62 0.28
N ASP A 186 23.92 3.37 0.75
CA ASP A 186 25.11 2.52 0.72
C ASP A 186 25.53 2.15 -0.72
N ALA A 187 24.58 2.10 -1.64
CA ALA A 187 24.82 1.83 -3.06
C ALA A 187 25.29 3.07 -3.85
N GLU A 188 25.06 4.28 -3.34
CA GLU A 188 25.13 5.53 -4.09
C GLU A 188 26.50 5.80 -4.74
N SER A 189 27.59 5.46 -4.05
CA SER A 189 28.94 5.64 -4.58
C SER A 189 29.26 4.80 -5.83
N GLU A 190 28.51 3.73 -6.06
CA GLU A 190 28.65 2.81 -7.20
C GLU A 190 27.67 3.14 -8.34
N ILE A 191 26.82 4.16 -8.19
CA ILE A 191 25.78 4.53 -9.16
C ILE A 191 26.33 5.59 -10.12
N ASN A 192 26.22 5.32 -11.44
CA ASN A 192 26.61 6.24 -12.51
C ASN A 192 25.52 7.28 -12.82
N GLY A 193 24.90 7.85 -11.79
CA GLY A 193 23.78 8.77 -11.93
C GLY A 193 23.61 9.68 -10.71
N ASN A 194 22.62 10.56 -10.79
CA ASN A 194 22.26 11.47 -9.71
C ASN A 194 21.07 10.89 -8.92
N VAL A 195 21.28 10.55 -7.66
CA VAL A 195 20.23 9.99 -6.79
C VAL A 195 19.44 11.12 -6.12
N VAL A 196 18.12 11.12 -6.30
CA VAL A 196 17.19 12.08 -5.69
C VAL A 196 16.30 11.36 -4.69
N TYR A 197 16.36 11.79 -3.44
CA TYR A 197 15.54 11.27 -2.36
C TYR A 197 14.29 12.15 -2.16
N CYS A 198 13.13 11.61 -2.44
CA CYS A 198 11.84 12.25 -2.23
C CYS A 198 11.19 11.65 -0.98
N THR A 199 11.51 12.24 0.16
CA THR A 199 10.87 11.96 1.45
C THR A 199 9.86 13.04 1.81
N ASP A 200 9.02 13.11 2.63
CA ASP A 200 8.20 14.21 3.19
C ASP A 200 7.76 15.33 2.20
N ARG A 201 7.52 14.98 0.93
CA ARG A 201 7.02 15.91 -0.09
C ARG A 201 5.56 15.65 -0.44
N SER A 202 4.94 16.61 -1.16
CA SER A 202 3.59 16.41 -1.69
C SER A 202 3.56 15.26 -2.69
N TRP A 203 2.37 14.68 -2.91
CA TRP A 203 2.21 13.64 -3.93
C TRP A 203 2.55 14.18 -5.33
N GLU A 204 2.14 15.41 -5.64
CA GLU A 204 2.40 16.08 -6.92
C GLU A 204 3.91 16.25 -7.15
N ASP A 205 4.67 16.69 -6.13
CA ASP A 205 6.13 16.81 -6.23
C ASP A 205 6.79 15.46 -6.43
N ALA A 206 6.32 14.43 -5.70
CA ALA A 206 6.80 13.06 -5.88
C ALA A 206 6.58 12.55 -7.31
N MET A 207 5.38 12.78 -7.88
CA MET A 207 5.08 12.38 -9.26
C MET A 207 5.90 13.14 -10.28
N ARG A 208 6.19 14.43 -10.05
CA ARG A 208 7.11 15.21 -10.89
C ARG A 208 8.52 14.65 -10.87
N ILE A 209 9.04 14.28 -9.69
CA ILE A 209 10.36 13.66 -9.55
C ILE A 209 10.37 12.28 -10.25
N ILE A 210 9.38 11.44 -10.06
CA ILE A 210 9.26 10.17 -10.78
C ILE A 210 9.30 10.41 -12.28
N LYS A 211 8.44 11.29 -12.78
CA LYS A 211 8.28 11.55 -14.22
C LYS A 211 9.52 12.15 -14.87
N SER A 212 10.33 12.93 -14.13
CA SER A 212 11.61 13.47 -14.63
C SER A 212 12.75 12.46 -14.58
N SER A 213 12.61 11.34 -13.88
CA SER A 213 13.71 10.41 -13.61
C SER A 213 13.91 9.36 -14.71
N SER A 214 15.14 8.87 -14.87
CA SER A 214 15.49 7.75 -15.75
C SER A 214 15.06 6.40 -15.16
N VAL A 215 15.09 6.26 -13.82
CA VAL A 215 14.72 5.03 -13.13
C VAL A 215 14.16 5.36 -11.73
N VAL A 216 13.21 4.55 -11.26
CA VAL A 216 12.69 4.58 -9.88
C VAL A 216 13.18 3.35 -9.13
N VAL A 217 13.61 3.55 -7.88
CA VAL A 217 14.14 2.49 -7.02
C VAL A 217 13.25 2.31 -5.80
N VAL A 218 12.88 1.06 -5.51
CA VAL A 218 12.09 0.65 -4.34
C VAL A 218 12.87 -0.40 -3.57
N PRO A 219 13.86 0.01 -2.74
CA PRO A 219 14.83 -0.89 -2.08
C PRO A 219 14.28 -1.46 -0.76
N SER A 220 12.97 -1.65 -0.67
CA SER A 220 12.27 -1.96 0.57
C SER A 220 12.68 -3.31 1.18
N ARG A 221 12.69 -3.38 2.50
CA ARG A 221 12.83 -4.62 3.29
C ARG A 221 11.49 -5.32 3.49
N MET A 222 10.41 -4.53 3.50
CA MET A 222 9.04 -5.03 3.69
C MET A 222 8.05 -4.18 2.91
N GLU A 223 7.18 -4.82 2.15
CA GLU A 223 6.08 -4.20 1.41
C GLU A 223 4.86 -5.11 1.37
N SER A 224 3.67 -4.51 1.34
CA SER A 224 2.47 -5.23 0.95
C SER A 224 2.30 -5.15 -0.57
N LEU A 225 1.81 -4.02 -1.08
CA LEU A 225 1.68 -3.76 -2.51
C LEU A 225 2.04 -2.29 -2.80
N PRO A 226 3.31 -1.98 -3.11
CA PRO A 226 3.80 -0.60 -3.13
C PRO A 226 3.13 0.26 -4.21
N THR A 227 2.56 1.39 -3.78
CA THR A 227 1.93 2.36 -4.69
C THR A 227 2.96 3.00 -5.61
N THR A 228 4.15 3.26 -5.11
CA THR A 228 5.25 3.87 -5.89
C THR A 228 5.60 3.08 -7.15
N VAL A 229 5.58 1.74 -7.11
CA VAL A 229 5.79 0.90 -8.31
C VAL A 229 4.68 1.14 -9.32
N LYS A 230 3.43 1.13 -8.88
CA LYS A 230 2.27 1.37 -9.76
C LYS A 230 2.28 2.78 -10.35
N GLU A 231 2.68 3.78 -9.57
CA GLU A 231 2.81 5.18 -9.98
C GLU A 231 3.91 5.35 -11.03
N ALA A 232 5.09 4.77 -10.80
CA ALA A 232 6.19 4.79 -11.76
C ALA A 232 5.82 4.08 -13.07
N PHE A 233 5.21 2.91 -13.01
CA PHE A 233 4.70 2.19 -14.17
C PHE A 233 3.67 3.02 -14.95
N PHE A 234 2.72 3.66 -14.26
CA PHE A 234 1.73 4.51 -14.92
C PHE A 234 2.36 5.72 -15.63
N LEU A 235 3.42 6.29 -15.06
CA LEU A 235 4.21 7.37 -15.63
C LEU A 235 5.22 6.90 -16.69
N ASN A 236 5.22 5.60 -17.04
CA ASN A 236 6.13 5.01 -18.01
C ASN A 236 7.61 5.18 -17.63
N ILE A 237 7.94 4.92 -16.34
CA ILE A 237 9.29 4.95 -15.81
C ILE A 237 9.68 3.52 -15.37
N PRO A 238 10.87 3.03 -15.76
CA PRO A 238 11.32 1.71 -15.34
C PRO A 238 11.58 1.66 -13.84
N VAL A 239 11.30 0.49 -13.24
CA VAL A 239 11.40 0.30 -11.79
C VAL A 239 12.37 -0.83 -11.46
N ILE A 240 13.20 -0.57 -10.46
CA ILE A 240 14.00 -1.59 -9.78
C ILE A 240 13.43 -1.75 -8.38
N GLY A 241 13.02 -2.96 -8.02
CA GLY A 241 12.50 -3.29 -6.70
C GLY A 241 13.25 -4.45 -6.06
N THR A 242 13.19 -4.56 -4.75
CA THR A 242 13.66 -5.73 -4.03
C THR A 242 12.66 -6.89 -4.12
N ASP A 243 13.14 -8.11 -4.10
CA ASP A 243 12.32 -9.34 -4.12
C ASP A 243 11.74 -9.62 -2.72
N VAL A 244 10.83 -8.74 -2.27
CA VAL A 244 10.17 -8.87 -0.96
C VAL A 244 8.67 -8.58 -1.03
N GLY A 245 7.89 -9.27 -0.21
CA GLY A 245 6.45 -9.04 -0.06
C GLY A 245 5.69 -9.07 -1.37
N GLY A 246 4.90 -8.04 -1.64
CA GLY A 246 4.11 -7.91 -2.87
C GLY A 246 4.82 -7.18 -4.01
N ILE A 247 6.10 -6.82 -3.90
CA ILE A 247 6.85 -6.23 -5.03
C ILE A 247 6.89 -7.18 -6.23
N PRO A 248 7.15 -8.51 -6.07
CA PRO A 248 7.11 -9.47 -7.17
C PRO A 248 5.71 -9.69 -7.78
N GLU A 249 4.66 -9.21 -7.14
CA GLU A 249 3.30 -9.22 -7.73
C GLU A 249 3.11 -8.14 -8.79
N LEU A 250 3.94 -7.07 -8.74
CA LEU A 250 3.93 -5.95 -9.68
C LEU A 250 5.07 -6.05 -10.70
N ILE A 251 6.23 -6.54 -10.27
CA ILE A 251 7.44 -6.61 -11.09
C ILE A 251 7.72 -8.06 -11.47
N THR A 252 7.60 -8.38 -12.76
CA THR A 252 8.19 -9.59 -13.35
C THR A 252 9.58 -9.20 -13.85
N SER A 253 10.62 -9.77 -13.21
CA SER A 253 12.02 -9.38 -13.50
C SER A 253 12.39 -9.68 -14.94
N GLY A 254 12.92 -8.66 -15.64
CA GLY A 254 13.25 -8.74 -17.08
C GLY A 254 12.08 -8.47 -18.02
N GLU A 255 10.84 -8.37 -17.54
CA GLU A 255 9.65 -8.06 -18.35
C GLU A 255 9.07 -6.69 -18.04
N THR A 256 8.73 -6.40 -16.76
CA THR A 256 8.12 -5.13 -16.35
C THR A 256 9.03 -4.28 -15.47
N GLY A 257 10.16 -4.81 -15.05
CA GLY A 257 11.15 -4.13 -14.22
C GLY A 257 12.30 -5.07 -13.86
N ILE A 258 13.11 -4.71 -12.87
CA ILE A 258 14.17 -5.57 -12.34
C ILE A 258 13.92 -5.84 -10.86
N LEU A 259 14.03 -7.11 -10.45
CA LEU A 259 14.06 -7.51 -9.05
C LEU A 259 15.50 -7.79 -8.62
N VAL A 260 15.86 -7.26 -7.45
CA VAL A 260 17.16 -7.51 -6.80
C VAL A 260 16.94 -8.14 -5.42
N PRO A 261 17.91 -8.92 -4.90
CA PRO A 261 17.86 -9.41 -3.53
C PRO A 261 17.78 -8.23 -2.54
N PRO A 262 16.97 -8.33 -1.47
CA PRO A 262 16.98 -7.33 -0.40
C PRO A 262 18.35 -7.27 0.29
N GLU A 263 18.63 -6.19 1.00
CA GLU A 263 19.87 -5.97 1.75
C GLU A 263 21.17 -6.08 0.91
N ASN A 264 21.09 -5.79 -0.39
CA ASN A 264 22.24 -5.94 -1.30
C ASN A 264 22.50 -4.67 -2.12
N PRO A 265 23.23 -3.67 -1.56
CA PRO A 265 23.52 -2.41 -2.23
C PRO A 265 24.30 -2.61 -3.55
N ASN A 266 25.21 -3.58 -3.62
CA ASN A 266 25.99 -3.84 -4.84
C ASN A 266 25.09 -4.32 -6.00
N LYS A 267 24.16 -5.25 -5.75
CA LYS A 267 23.21 -5.70 -6.76
C LYS A 267 22.24 -4.58 -7.17
N LEU A 268 21.87 -3.73 -6.22
CA LEU A 268 21.04 -2.55 -6.49
C LEU A 268 21.77 -1.58 -7.42
N ALA A 269 23.02 -1.22 -7.12
CA ALA A 269 23.85 -0.34 -7.97
C ALA A 269 24.04 -0.93 -9.37
N GLN A 270 24.34 -2.26 -9.48
CA GLN A 270 24.49 -2.94 -10.77
C GLN A 270 23.22 -2.83 -11.63
N ALA A 271 22.04 -3.10 -11.05
CA ALA A 271 20.77 -3.01 -11.76
C ALA A 271 20.44 -1.58 -12.20
N ILE A 272 20.76 -0.58 -11.35
CA ILE A 272 20.59 0.83 -11.68
C ILE A 272 21.47 1.20 -12.88
N ASN A 273 22.76 0.88 -12.81
CA ASN A 273 23.71 1.20 -13.89
C ASN A 273 23.38 0.50 -15.20
N GLU A 274 22.83 -0.71 -15.13
CA GLU A 274 22.33 -1.42 -16.30
C GLU A 274 21.23 -0.63 -17.00
N LEU A 275 20.21 -0.15 -16.27
CA LEU A 275 19.11 0.64 -16.87
C LEU A 275 19.53 2.05 -17.29
N LEU A 276 20.53 2.65 -16.64
CA LEU A 276 21.08 3.94 -17.05
C LEU A 276 21.86 3.83 -18.36
N SER A 277 22.56 2.71 -18.58
CA SER A 277 23.39 2.48 -19.78
C SER A 277 22.63 1.88 -20.96
N ASP A 278 21.58 1.09 -20.71
CA ASP A 278 20.75 0.45 -21.74
C ASP A 278 19.36 1.08 -21.81
N LYS A 279 19.26 2.18 -22.55
CA LYS A 279 18.01 2.93 -22.73
C LYS A 279 16.93 2.10 -23.41
N VAL A 280 17.29 1.22 -24.34
CA VAL A 280 16.33 0.38 -25.07
C VAL A 280 15.65 -0.60 -24.09
N LYS A 281 16.44 -1.22 -23.22
CA LYS A 281 15.95 -2.09 -22.17
C LYS A 281 15.08 -1.32 -21.18
N ALA A 282 15.54 -0.17 -20.71
CA ALA A 282 14.81 0.69 -19.77
C ALA A 282 13.43 1.10 -20.33
N ASP A 283 13.38 1.57 -21.58
CA ASP A 283 12.14 1.97 -22.25
C ASP A 283 11.20 0.77 -22.47
N THR A 284 11.73 -0.40 -22.77
CA THR A 284 10.94 -1.63 -22.94
C THR A 284 10.29 -2.05 -21.62
N LEU A 285 11.05 -2.10 -20.52
CA LEU A 285 10.53 -2.44 -19.19
C LEU A 285 9.49 -1.43 -18.73
N ALA A 286 9.72 -0.15 -18.96
CA ALA A 286 8.78 0.93 -18.63
C ALA A 286 7.45 0.79 -19.39
N ALA A 287 7.51 0.53 -20.69
CA ALA A 287 6.32 0.32 -21.53
C ALA A 287 5.51 -0.90 -21.08
N ASN A 288 6.18 -2.01 -20.78
CA ASN A 288 5.54 -3.22 -20.28
C ASN A 288 4.91 -2.99 -18.89
N GLY A 289 5.60 -2.29 -17.99
CA GLY A 289 5.06 -1.91 -16.67
C GLY A 289 3.82 -1.01 -16.80
N ASN A 290 3.83 -0.06 -17.75
CA ASN A 290 2.68 0.80 -18.03
C ASN A 290 1.48 -0.01 -18.53
N ILE A 291 1.69 -0.94 -19.46
CA ILE A 291 0.64 -1.85 -19.95
C ILE A 291 0.11 -2.70 -18.79
N PHE A 292 1.00 -3.26 -17.98
CA PHE A 292 0.61 -4.08 -16.82
C PHE A 292 -0.28 -3.32 -15.84
N VAL A 293 0.10 -2.11 -15.41
CA VAL A 293 -0.67 -1.37 -14.42
C VAL A 293 -2.02 -0.92 -14.97
N LYS A 294 -2.09 -0.51 -16.23
CA LYS A 294 -3.34 -0.11 -16.89
C LYS A 294 -4.33 -1.26 -17.00
N ASN A 295 -3.85 -2.46 -17.30
CA ASN A 295 -4.70 -3.63 -17.53
C ASN A 295 -5.07 -4.38 -16.24
N ASN A 296 -4.33 -4.18 -15.14
CA ASN A 296 -4.51 -5.00 -13.94
C ASN A 296 -4.76 -4.22 -12.65
N MET A 297 -4.31 -2.95 -12.55
CA MET A 297 -4.20 -2.25 -11.27
C MET A 297 -4.92 -0.90 -11.23
N THR A 298 -5.87 -0.65 -12.13
CA THR A 298 -6.71 0.57 -12.12
C THR A 298 -8.05 0.32 -11.44
N TRP A 299 -8.71 1.40 -11.04
CA TRP A 299 -10.05 1.32 -10.43
C TRP A 299 -11.08 0.67 -11.36
N ASP A 300 -11.00 0.90 -12.67
CA ASP A 300 -11.98 0.33 -13.62
C ASP A 300 -11.89 -1.20 -13.69
N ILE A 301 -10.69 -1.75 -13.44
CA ILE A 301 -10.44 -3.20 -13.42
C ILE A 301 -10.76 -3.82 -12.04
N ILE A 302 -10.44 -3.10 -10.97
CA ILE A 302 -10.48 -3.67 -9.61
C ILE A 302 -11.81 -3.39 -8.91
N PHE A 303 -12.48 -2.26 -9.18
CA PHE A 303 -13.73 -1.89 -8.50
C PHE A 303 -14.85 -2.93 -8.66
N PRO A 304 -15.07 -3.55 -9.85
CA PRO A 304 -16.04 -4.63 -9.97
C PRO A 304 -15.80 -5.80 -9.03
N LYS A 305 -14.52 -6.11 -8.73
CA LYS A 305 -14.16 -7.19 -7.79
C LYS A 305 -14.55 -6.84 -6.35
N TYR A 306 -14.44 -5.55 -5.95
CA TYR A 306 -14.93 -5.07 -4.66
C TYR A 306 -16.46 -5.20 -4.55
N ILE A 307 -17.19 -4.81 -5.59
CA ILE A 307 -18.66 -4.93 -5.62
C ILE A 307 -19.06 -6.40 -5.49
N GLN A 308 -18.50 -7.28 -6.31
CA GLN A 308 -18.78 -8.72 -6.27
C GLN A 308 -18.47 -9.32 -4.89
N PHE A 309 -17.32 -8.94 -4.30
CA PHE A 309 -16.96 -9.38 -2.95
C PHE A 309 -18.01 -9.00 -1.91
N TYR A 310 -18.48 -7.73 -1.91
CA TYR A 310 -19.49 -7.28 -0.96
C TYR A 310 -20.85 -7.93 -1.18
N GLU A 311 -21.26 -8.14 -2.43
CA GLU A 311 -22.51 -8.82 -2.78
C GLU A 311 -22.49 -10.29 -2.34
N ASN A 312 -21.42 -11.01 -2.62
CA ASN A 312 -21.24 -12.39 -2.18
C ASN A 312 -21.30 -12.48 -0.64
N LEU A 313 -20.57 -11.58 0.05
CA LEU A 313 -20.54 -11.56 1.50
C LEU A 313 -21.93 -11.34 2.14
N LEU A 314 -22.81 -10.58 1.51
CA LEU A 314 -24.17 -10.34 2.03
C LEU A 314 -25.12 -11.51 1.73
N ASN A 315 -24.81 -12.34 0.76
CA ASN A 315 -25.60 -13.52 0.38
C ASN A 315 -25.20 -14.80 1.14
N ASP A 316 -23.96 -14.82 1.70
CA ASP A 316 -23.49 -15.87 2.63
C ASP A 316 -24.14 -15.73 4.03
#